data_8964925925614d03cee19a974737aceb
#
_entry.id   8964925925614d03cee19a974737aceb
#
_cell.length_a   1.000
_cell.length_b   1.000
_cell.length_c   1.000
_cell.angle_alpha   90.00
_cell.angle_beta   90.00
_cell.angle_gamma   90.00
#
_symmetry.space_group_name_H-M   'P 1'
#
loop_
_entity.id
_entity.type
_entity.pdbx_description
1 polymer ?
#
loop_
_entity_poly.entity_id
_entity_poly.type
_entity_poly.pdbx_seq_one_letter_code
_entity_poly.pdbx_strand_id
1 'polypeptide(L)'
;MIYAYIGITVLWIFLFCYIIVASIDFGAGFFALHSRITGEEKKINHLIHRYLNPVWEVTNVFFVFFFVGFIGFFPDSAKYLGTVLLVPGSIALILISIRSSFYAFENYGQDTKLPWIVLYGFTGLLIPASLATALTISEGGYIREHGSHIDLNWVQLLLSPFAWSVVFLAIISVLYISSGFLTFYASKAKDKPAYHLTRQWHIFWGPPMIVISLFVFLSLRIQNADHFNNAVFNYWWMFVISFIFFLIAGVLTILKKNHGLAFVMVILQMFFAFFGYGMSKLPFLLHPFVKITSSHVNPEMGLALVIAFILGLLLLIPRSEEHTSEL
;
A
#
# COMPACT_ATOMS: atom_id res chain seq x y z
N MET A 1 -13.38 -0.49 -25.21
CA MET A 1 -12.60 -1.56 -24.53
C MET A 1 -11.15 -1.18 -24.27
N ILE A 2 -10.38 -0.72 -25.27
CA ILE A 2 -8.95 -0.37 -25.08
C ILE A 2 -8.74 0.66 -23.98
N TYR A 3 -9.52 1.73 -23.94
CA TYR A 3 -9.42 2.78 -22.91
C TYR A 3 -9.69 2.27 -21.48
N ALA A 4 -10.56 1.28 -21.31
CA ALA A 4 -10.79 0.68 -19.98
C ALA A 4 -9.57 -0.10 -19.48
N TYR A 5 -8.90 -0.85 -20.37
CA TYR A 5 -7.66 -1.55 -20.02
C TYR A 5 -6.50 -0.59 -19.78
N ILE A 6 -6.36 0.49 -20.57
CA ILE A 6 -5.39 1.54 -20.31
C ILE A 6 -5.68 2.19 -18.97
N GLY A 7 -6.95 2.56 -18.71
CA GLY A 7 -7.37 3.20 -17.46
C GLY A 7 -7.03 2.36 -16.24
N ILE A 8 -7.40 1.07 -16.24
CA ILE A 8 -7.09 0.20 -15.09
C ILE A 8 -5.58 0.00 -14.90
N THR A 9 -4.81 -0.11 -15.99
CA THR A 9 -3.36 -0.24 -15.90
C THR A 9 -2.72 0.99 -15.28
N VAL A 10 -3.11 2.19 -15.74
CA VAL A 10 -2.63 3.46 -15.18
C VAL A 10 -2.99 3.56 -13.71
N LEU A 11 -4.24 3.30 -13.34
CA LEU A 11 -4.70 3.34 -11.96
C LEU A 11 -3.94 2.32 -11.08
N TRP A 12 -3.67 1.13 -11.60
CA TRP A 12 -2.95 0.08 -10.88
C TRP A 12 -1.49 0.48 -10.61
N ILE A 13 -0.85 1.17 -11.57
CA ILE A 13 0.49 1.75 -11.40
C ILE A 13 0.46 2.84 -10.30
N PHE A 14 -0.51 3.77 -10.34
CA PHE A 14 -0.63 4.81 -9.32
C PHE A 14 -0.87 4.24 -7.92
N LEU A 15 -1.74 3.24 -7.82
CA LEU A 15 -2.01 2.54 -6.57
C LEU A 15 -0.76 1.82 -6.05
N PHE A 16 0.01 1.17 -6.95
CA PHE A 16 1.27 0.55 -6.58
C PHE A 16 2.29 1.57 -6.05
N CYS A 17 2.49 2.67 -6.77
CA CYS A 17 3.37 3.76 -6.31
C CYS A 17 2.94 4.30 -4.95
N TYR A 18 1.64 4.53 -4.77
CA TYR A 18 1.07 4.91 -3.48
C TYR A 18 1.42 3.90 -2.38
N ILE A 19 1.17 2.62 -2.62
CA ILE A 19 1.44 1.56 -1.63
C ILE A 19 2.90 1.55 -1.20
N ILE A 20 3.85 1.65 -2.14
CA ILE A 20 5.28 1.64 -1.81
C ILE A 20 5.66 2.87 -0.98
N VAL A 21 5.31 4.08 -1.45
CA VAL A 21 5.70 5.33 -0.78
C VAL A 21 5.00 5.48 0.57
N ALA A 22 3.69 5.21 0.62
CA ALA A 22 2.91 5.24 1.86
C ALA A 22 3.40 4.20 2.88
N SER A 23 3.80 3.01 2.44
CA SER A 23 4.33 1.98 3.34
C SER A 23 5.60 2.43 4.05
N ILE A 24 6.48 3.17 3.37
CA ILE A 24 7.69 3.71 3.99
C ILE A 24 7.33 4.66 5.12
N ASP A 25 6.42 5.60 4.86
CA ASP A 25 5.97 6.59 5.84
C ASP A 25 5.19 5.94 7.00
N PHE A 26 4.22 5.09 6.71
CA PHE A 26 3.38 4.45 7.71
C PHE A 26 4.19 3.56 8.66
N GLY A 27 5.09 2.74 8.10
CA GLY A 27 5.95 1.87 8.88
C GLY A 27 7.00 2.64 9.68
N ALA A 28 7.53 3.74 9.15
CA ALA A 28 8.46 4.59 9.89
C ALA A 28 7.81 5.16 11.17
N GLY A 29 6.52 5.54 11.11
CA GLY A 29 5.75 5.94 12.28
C GLY A 29 5.68 4.85 13.35
N PHE A 30 5.40 3.61 12.95
CA PHE A 30 5.41 2.48 13.87
C PHE A 30 6.80 2.24 14.47
N PHE A 31 7.86 2.29 13.67
CA PHE A 31 9.22 2.07 14.16
C PHE A 31 9.71 3.21 15.06
N ALA A 32 9.25 4.45 14.85
CA ALA A 32 9.48 5.55 15.79
C ALA A 32 8.85 5.27 17.16
N LEU A 33 7.59 4.83 17.18
CA LEU A 33 6.91 4.42 18.41
C LEU A 33 7.62 3.24 19.08
N HIS A 34 7.94 2.20 18.33
CA HIS A 34 8.62 1.01 18.83
C HIS A 34 9.97 1.36 19.46
N SER A 35 10.77 2.18 18.79
CA SER A 35 12.08 2.61 19.30
C SER A 35 11.97 3.46 20.58
N ARG A 36 10.91 4.26 20.71
CA ARG A 36 10.61 5.03 21.92
C ARG A 36 10.30 4.12 23.09
N ILE A 37 9.45 3.10 22.88
CA ILE A 37 9.07 2.15 23.93
C ILE A 37 10.26 1.26 24.36
N THR A 38 11.13 0.88 23.40
CA THR A 38 12.31 0.04 23.69
C THR A 38 13.55 0.80 24.16
N GLY A 39 13.49 2.13 24.23
CA GLY A 39 14.64 2.96 24.63
C GLY A 39 15.71 3.13 23.56
N GLU A 40 15.43 2.74 22.32
CA GLU A 40 16.33 2.82 21.16
C GLU A 40 16.16 4.12 20.34
N GLU A 41 15.36 5.06 20.85
CA GLU A 41 14.96 6.29 20.18
C GLU A 41 16.15 7.10 19.64
N LYS A 42 17.22 7.25 20.44
CA LYS A 42 18.41 7.99 20.05
C LYS A 42 19.13 7.43 18.82
N LYS A 43 18.91 6.15 18.50
CA LYS A 43 19.57 5.50 17.37
C LYS A 43 18.87 5.78 16.03
N ILE A 44 17.58 6.09 16.04
CA ILE A 44 16.81 6.12 14.79
C ILE A 44 16.00 7.41 14.57
N ASN A 45 15.70 8.17 15.62
CA ASN A 45 14.77 9.30 15.51
C ASN A 45 15.22 10.34 14.48
N HIS A 46 16.50 10.74 14.53
CA HIS A 46 17.05 11.72 13.59
C HIS A 46 16.97 11.25 12.12
N LEU A 47 17.06 9.94 11.89
CA LEU A 47 16.97 9.35 10.56
C LEU A 47 15.52 9.36 10.04
N ILE A 48 14.56 9.05 10.91
CA ILE A 48 13.14 9.07 10.59
C ILE A 48 12.68 10.51 10.32
N HIS A 49 12.98 11.44 11.19
CA HIS A 49 12.58 12.86 11.06
C HIS A 49 13.12 13.50 9.77
N ARG A 50 14.37 13.24 9.44
CA ARG A 50 15.00 13.79 8.23
C ARG A 50 14.33 13.32 6.93
N TYR A 51 13.80 12.11 6.91
CA TYR A 51 13.21 11.51 5.71
C TYR A 51 11.72 11.82 5.56
N LEU A 52 10.97 11.89 6.66
CA LEU A 52 9.50 11.88 6.61
C LEU A 52 8.90 13.14 6.00
N ASN A 53 9.54 14.29 6.15
CA ASN A 53 8.99 15.59 5.78
C ASN A 53 8.68 15.72 4.26
N PRO A 54 9.54 15.28 3.32
CA PRO A 54 9.28 15.42 1.88
C PRO A 54 8.31 14.37 1.31
N VAL A 55 8.23 13.18 1.91
CA VAL A 55 7.51 12.02 1.34
C VAL A 55 6.00 12.14 1.48
N TRP A 56 5.54 12.79 2.54
CA TRP A 56 4.12 12.93 2.83
C TRP A 56 3.32 13.67 1.72
N GLU A 57 3.87 14.72 1.14
CA GLU A 57 3.21 15.46 0.05
C GLU A 57 3.01 14.58 -1.18
N VAL A 58 4.06 13.86 -1.57
CA VAL A 58 4.03 12.97 -2.75
C VAL A 58 3.04 11.81 -2.56
N THR A 59 2.98 11.24 -1.37
CA THR A 59 2.07 10.13 -1.05
C THR A 59 0.61 10.51 -1.26
N ASN A 60 0.21 11.68 -0.76
CA ASN A 60 -1.17 12.16 -0.88
C ASN A 60 -1.56 12.44 -2.34
N VAL A 61 -0.63 12.90 -3.17
CA VAL A 61 -0.90 13.13 -4.59
C VAL A 61 -1.25 11.82 -5.31
N PHE A 62 -0.49 10.75 -5.10
CA PHE A 62 -0.81 9.45 -5.71
C PHE A 62 -2.19 8.92 -5.27
N PHE A 63 -2.53 9.12 -4.00
CA PHE A 63 -3.83 8.73 -3.45
C PHE A 63 -4.99 9.47 -4.14
N VAL A 64 -4.90 10.79 -4.23
CA VAL A 64 -5.93 11.62 -4.87
C VAL A 64 -6.05 11.28 -6.35
N PHE A 65 -4.94 11.16 -7.07
CA PHE A 65 -4.95 10.77 -8.48
C PHE A 65 -5.63 9.42 -8.71
N PHE A 66 -5.35 8.44 -7.85
CA PHE A 66 -6.01 7.13 -7.95
C PHE A 66 -7.54 7.27 -7.84
N PHE A 67 -8.06 7.97 -6.83
CA PHE A 67 -9.51 8.10 -6.63
C PHE A 67 -10.18 8.93 -7.73
N VAL A 68 -9.59 10.06 -8.11
CA VAL A 68 -10.13 10.90 -9.21
C VAL A 68 -10.15 10.11 -10.52
N GLY A 69 -9.07 9.41 -10.83
CA GLY A 69 -9.00 8.57 -12.02
C GLY A 69 -9.97 7.40 -11.96
N PHE A 70 -10.12 6.76 -10.80
CA PHE A 70 -11.07 5.65 -10.64
C PHE A 70 -12.51 6.09 -10.91
N ILE A 71 -12.92 7.23 -10.36
CA ILE A 71 -14.26 7.82 -10.63
C ILE A 71 -14.40 8.19 -12.12
N GLY A 72 -13.36 8.75 -12.72
CA GLY A 72 -13.38 9.16 -14.11
C GLY A 72 -13.42 8.01 -15.10
N PHE A 73 -12.61 6.96 -14.89
CA PHE A 73 -12.58 5.80 -15.79
C PHE A 73 -13.71 4.81 -15.54
N PHE A 74 -14.16 4.66 -14.29
CA PHE A 74 -15.11 3.62 -13.89
C PHE A 74 -16.24 4.19 -13.02
N PRO A 75 -17.10 5.09 -13.57
CA PRO A 75 -18.15 5.77 -12.79
C PRO A 75 -19.16 4.79 -12.18
N ASP A 76 -19.55 3.74 -12.90
CA ASP A 76 -20.47 2.72 -12.38
C ASP A 76 -19.84 1.95 -11.20
N SER A 77 -18.58 1.55 -11.35
CA SER A 77 -17.82 0.90 -10.26
C SER A 77 -17.65 1.83 -9.07
N ALA A 78 -17.41 3.13 -9.31
CA ALA A 78 -17.27 4.13 -8.28
C ALA A 78 -18.55 4.32 -7.47
N LYS A 79 -19.72 4.23 -8.11
CA LYS A 79 -21.02 4.27 -7.43
C LYS A 79 -21.17 3.09 -6.45
N TYR A 80 -20.90 1.86 -6.91
CA TYR A 80 -20.98 0.68 -6.06
C TYR A 80 -19.97 0.74 -4.91
N LEU A 81 -18.70 0.93 -5.23
CA LEU A 81 -17.63 0.96 -4.24
C LEU A 81 -17.75 2.17 -3.31
N GLY A 82 -18.19 3.34 -3.81
CA GLY A 82 -18.42 4.52 -2.99
C GLY A 82 -19.44 4.29 -1.89
N THR A 83 -20.51 3.55 -2.18
CA THR A 83 -21.52 3.19 -1.18
C THR A 83 -20.99 2.19 -0.17
N VAL A 84 -20.33 1.13 -0.64
CA VAL A 84 -19.87 0.02 0.22
C VAL A 84 -18.63 0.40 1.04
N LEU A 85 -17.77 1.25 0.50
CA LEU A 85 -16.55 1.74 1.16
C LEU A 85 -16.75 3.02 1.97
N LEU A 86 -17.99 3.53 2.08
CA LEU A 86 -18.25 4.77 2.79
C LEU A 86 -17.68 4.76 4.21
N VAL A 87 -17.94 3.71 4.97
CA VAL A 87 -17.46 3.61 6.35
C VAL A 87 -15.96 3.35 6.44
N PRO A 88 -15.38 2.29 5.82
CA PRO A 88 -13.94 2.06 5.91
C PRO A 88 -13.12 3.17 5.26
N GLY A 89 -13.62 3.77 4.17
CA GLY A 89 -13.00 4.93 3.53
C GLY A 89 -13.01 6.17 4.41
N SER A 90 -14.14 6.45 5.08
CA SER A 90 -14.23 7.56 6.05
C SER A 90 -13.28 7.36 7.23
N ILE A 91 -13.16 6.15 7.75
CA ILE A 91 -12.19 5.82 8.81
C ILE A 91 -10.77 6.10 8.32
N ALA A 92 -10.41 5.64 7.12
CA ALA A 92 -9.09 5.90 6.55
C ALA A 92 -8.81 7.41 6.40
N LEU A 93 -9.78 8.19 5.88
CA LEU A 93 -9.63 9.63 5.72
C LEU A 93 -9.48 10.37 7.06
N ILE A 94 -10.23 9.99 8.08
CA ILE A 94 -10.09 10.54 9.44
C ILE A 94 -8.70 10.23 9.99
N LEU A 95 -8.22 8.99 9.85
CA LEU A 95 -6.90 8.59 10.31
C LEU A 95 -5.77 9.31 9.56
N ILE A 96 -5.90 9.51 8.25
CA ILE A 96 -4.97 10.29 7.44
C ILE A 96 -4.97 11.76 7.91
N SER A 97 -6.14 12.34 8.19
CA SER A 97 -6.25 13.72 8.69
C SER A 97 -5.58 13.89 10.07
N ILE A 98 -5.79 12.93 10.97
CA ILE A 98 -5.12 12.90 12.28
C ILE A 98 -3.59 12.80 12.09
N ARG A 99 -3.12 11.91 11.22
CA ARG A 99 -1.70 11.75 10.91
C ARG A 99 -1.10 13.03 10.31
N SER A 100 -1.81 13.68 9.40
CA SER A 100 -1.39 14.94 8.78
C SER A 100 -1.23 16.06 9.80
N SER A 101 -2.12 16.11 10.79
CA SER A 101 -2.03 17.07 11.90
C SER A 101 -0.74 16.90 12.70
N PHE A 102 -0.24 15.67 12.84
CA PHE A 102 1.04 15.43 13.53
C PHE A 102 2.20 16.15 12.83
N TYR A 103 2.30 16.08 11.50
CA TYR A 103 3.36 16.78 10.75
C TYR A 103 3.31 18.29 10.93
N ALA A 104 2.11 18.88 10.97
CA ALA A 104 1.96 20.30 11.19
C ALA A 104 2.44 20.72 12.57
N PHE A 105 2.13 19.96 13.62
CA PHE A 105 2.52 20.28 15.00
C PHE A 105 3.99 19.95 15.30
N GLU A 106 4.58 18.95 14.67
CA GLU A 106 5.98 18.59 14.85
C GLU A 106 6.92 19.69 14.37
N ASN A 107 6.60 20.35 13.26
CA ASN A 107 7.39 21.45 12.72
C ASN A 107 7.35 22.72 13.59
N TYR A 108 6.33 22.88 14.44
CA TYR A 108 6.13 24.04 15.30
C TYR A 108 6.36 23.77 16.79
N GLY A 109 6.57 22.50 17.21
CA GLY A 109 6.70 22.09 18.63
C GLY A 109 8.14 21.75 18.99
N GLN A 110 8.61 22.25 20.16
CA GLN A 110 9.98 21.99 20.64
C GLN A 110 10.21 20.59 21.22
N ASP A 111 9.15 19.85 21.60
CA ASP A 111 9.26 18.49 22.16
C ASP A 111 8.12 17.60 21.67
N THR A 112 8.43 16.51 20.96
CA THR A 112 7.46 15.46 20.59
C THR A 112 7.00 14.68 21.82
N LYS A 113 5.82 15.04 22.35
CA LYS A 113 5.23 14.36 23.51
C LYS A 113 4.80 12.94 23.14
N LEU A 114 4.96 12.01 24.08
CA LEU A 114 4.62 10.60 23.89
C LEU A 114 3.23 10.34 23.22
N PRO A 115 2.14 11.06 23.59
CA PRO A 115 0.85 10.85 22.94
C PRO A 115 0.87 11.05 21.42
N TRP A 116 1.65 12.00 20.93
CA TRP A 116 1.77 12.27 19.49
C TRP A 116 2.49 11.13 18.75
N ILE A 117 3.56 10.60 19.32
CA ILE A 117 4.30 9.46 18.76
C ILE A 117 3.42 8.20 18.75
N VAL A 118 2.63 7.98 19.80
CA VAL A 118 1.66 6.89 19.87
C VAL A 118 0.63 7.03 18.76
N LEU A 119 0.04 8.21 18.61
CA LEU A 119 -0.94 8.48 17.57
C LEU A 119 -0.35 8.26 16.16
N TYR A 120 0.86 8.76 15.94
CA TYR A 120 1.59 8.61 14.68
C TYR A 120 1.90 7.14 14.36
N GLY A 121 2.34 6.35 15.33
CA GLY A 121 2.61 4.93 15.16
C GLY A 121 1.35 4.10 14.90
N PHE A 122 0.28 4.33 15.67
CA PHE A 122 -0.98 3.60 15.50
C PHE A 122 -1.68 3.92 14.17
N THR A 123 -1.75 5.20 13.79
CA THR A 123 -2.36 5.57 12.50
C THR A 123 -1.61 4.95 11.33
N GLY A 124 -0.29 4.79 11.42
CA GLY A 124 0.53 4.10 10.42
C GLY A 124 0.16 2.63 10.19
N LEU A 125 -0.45 1.95 11.16
CA LEU A 125 -0.96 0.58 11.01
C LEU A 125 -2.45 0.55 10.65
N LEU A 126 -3.24 1.44 11.23
CA LEU A 126 -4.70 1.45 11.05
C LEU A 126 -5.11 1.95 9.66
N ILE A 127 -4.37 2.89 9.06
CA ILE A 127 -4.65 3.37 7.69
C ILE A 127 -4.57 2.25 6.67
N PRO A 128 -3.45 1.51 6.53
CA PRO A 128 -3.37 0.40 5.57
C PRO A 128 -4.37 -0.72 5.90
N ALA A 129 -4.64 -1.00 7.19
CA ALA A 129 -5.65 -1.95 7.60
C ALA A 129 -7.06 -1.56 7.10
N SER A 130 -7.43 -0.28 7.24
CA SER A 130 -8.71 0.24 6.77
C SER A 130 -8.80 0.24 5.24
N LEU A 131 -7.76 0.67 4.54
CA LEU A 131 -7.72 0.68 3.06
C LEU A 131 -7.73 -0.73 2.48
N ALA A 132 -7.15 -1.71 3.16
CA ALA A 132 -7.13 -3.12 2.73
C ALA A 132 -8.54 -3.74 2.65
N THR A 133 -9.52 -3.20 3.38
CA THR A 133 -10.92 -3.65 3.29
C THR A 133 -11.51 -3.45 1.90
N ALA A 134 -11.01 -2.47 1.13
CA ALA A 134 -11.43 -2.26 -0.25
C ALA A 134 -11.10 -3.47 -1.16
N LEU A 135 -9.89 -4.04 -1.01
CA LEU A 135 -9.50 -5.26 -1.73
C LEU A 135 -10.38 -6.44 -1.30
N THR A 136 -10.61 -6.58 0.01
CA THR A 136 -11.45 -7.65 0.55
C THR A 136 -12.86 -7.60 -0.02
N ILE A 137 -13.52 -6.43 0.04
CA ILE A 137 -14.88 -6.24 -0.44
C ILE A 137 -14.97 -6.49 -1.96
N SER A 138 -13.93 -6.12 -2.69
CA SER A 138 -13.89 -6.29 -4.14
C SER A 138 -13.83 -7.75 -4.60
N GLU A 139 -13.51 -8.71 -3.71
CA GLU A 139 -13.58 -10.16 -3.98
C GLU A 139 -15.01 -10.74 -3.91
N GLY A 140 -15.97 -9.94 -3.45
CA GLY A 140 -17.38 -10.35 -3.37
C GLY A 140 -17.74 -11.09 -2.09
N GLY A 141 -19.03 -11.45 -2.00
CA GLY A 141 -19.56 -12.18 -0.85
C GLY A 141 -19.98 -11.33 0.34
N TYR A 142 -19.70 -10.03 0.33
CA TYR A 142 -20.00 -9.11 1.44
C TYR A 142 -21.09 -8.10 1.12
N ILE A 143 -21.53 -8.04 -0.14
CA ILE A 143 -22.51 -7.08 -0.61
C ILE A 143 -23.87 -7.76 -0.67
N ARG A 144 -24.89 -7.10 -0.15
CA ARG A 144 -26.29 -7.48 -0.26
C ARG A 144 -27.02 -6.43 -1.08
N GLU A 145 -27.77 -6.90 -2.08
CA GLU A 145 -28.66 -6.05 -2.87
C GLU A 145 -30.11 -6.29 -2.43
N HIS A 146 -30.77 -5.21 -2.01
CA HIS A 146 -32.19 -5.18 -1.67
C HIS A 146 -32.89 -4.15 -2.56
N GLY A 147 -33.24 -4.56 -3.79
CA GLY A 147 -33.81 -3.66 -4.80
C GLY A 147 -32.80 -2.60 -5.25
N SER A 148 -33.05 -1.33 -4.95
CA SER A 148 -32.15 -0.21 -5.27
C SER A 148 -31.10 0.08 -4.18
N HIS A 149 -31.16 -0.59 -3.04
CA HIS A 149 -30.24 -0.37 -1.92
C HIS A 149 -29.13 -1.43 -1.95
N ILE A 150 -27.91 -0.94 -1.76
CA ILE A 150 -26.68 -1.74 -1.69
C ILE A 150 -26.14 -1.59 -0.26
N ASP A 151 -26.08 -2.71 0.47
CA ASP A 151 -25.63 -2.73 1.87
C ASP A 151 -24.43 -3.66 2.04
N LEU A 152 -23.52 -3.27 2.93
CA LEU A 152 -22.39 -4.10 3.34
C LEU A 152 -22.77 -5.01 4.51
N ASN A 153 -22.54 -6.31 4.35
CA ASN A 153 -22.70 -7.27 5.44
C ASN A 153 -21.51 -7.23 6.38
N TRP A 154 -21.56 -6.34 7.37
CA TRP A 154 -20.49 -6.13 8.36
C TRP A 154 -20.15 -7.39 9.14
N VAL A 155 -21.16 -8.18 9.53
CA VAL A 155 -20.93 -9.41 10.30
C VAL A 155 -20.11 -10.41 9.50
N GLN A 156 -20.45 -10.60 8.23
CA GLN A 156 -19.74 -11.51 7.35
C GLN A 156 -18.31 -11.03 7.05
N LEU A 157 -18.13 -9.71 6.88
CA LEU A 157 -16.80 -9.11 6.67
C LEU A 157 -15.91 -9.30 7.89
N LEU A 158 -16.41 -8.99 9.10
CA LEU A 158 -15.64 -9.09 10.33
C LEU A 158 -15.36 -10.54 10.77
N LEU A 159 -16.18 -11.49 10.37
CA LEU A 159 -15.97 -12.92 10.66
C LEU A 159 -15.17 -13.63 9.56
N SER A 160 -14.87 -12.97 8.45
CA SER A 160 -14.16 -13.57 7.32
C SER A 160 -12.67 -13.78 7.59
N PRO A 161 -12.16 -15.02 7.48
CA PRO A 161 -10.72 -15.28 7.56
C PRO A 161 -9.94 -14.59 6.44
N PHE A 162 -10.55 -14.45 5.25
CA PHE A 162 -9.96 -13.74 4.13
C PHE A 162 -9.78 -12.25 4.45
N ALA A 163 -10.80 -11.59 5.02
CA ALA A 163 -10.71 -10.19 5.40
C ALA A 163 -9.54 -9.92 6.37
N TRP A 164 -9.42 -10.73 7.40
CA TRP A 164 -8.32 -10.59 8.37
C TRP A 164 -6.96 -10.92 7.77
N SER A 165 -6.86 -11.92 6.90
CA SER A 165 -5.59 -12.23 6.23
C SER A 165 -5.12 -11.08 5.35
N VAL A 166 -6.01 -10.39 4.63
CA VAL A 166 -5.68 -9.22 3.82
C VAL A 166 -5.29 -8.01 4.68
N VAL A 167 -5.98 -7.78 5.80
CA VAL A 167 -5.62 -6.74 6.78
C VAL A 167 -4.22 -6.98 7.34
N PHE A 168 -3.92 -8.19 7.79
CA PHE A 168 -2.59 -8.52 8.29
C PHE A 168 -1.52 -8.47 7.20
N LEU A 169 -1.85 -8.86 5.97
CA LEU A 169 -0.93 -8.70 4.84
C LEU A 169 -0.59 -7.22 4.62
N ALA A 170 -1.56 -6.33 4.67
CA ALA A 170 -1.33 -4.90 4.52
C ALA A 170 -0.41 -4.34 5.62
N ILE A 171 -0.67 -4.68 6.88
CA ILE A 171 0.14 -4.26 8.03
C ILE A 171 1.57 -4.80 7.91
N ILE A 172 1.74 -6.09 7.67
CA ILE A 172 3.06 -6.73 7.58
C ILE A 172 3.84 -6.22 6.36
N SER A 173 3.17 -5.98 5.22
CA SER A 173 3.80 -5.38 4.04
C SER A 173 4.36 -3.99 4.33
N VAL A 174 3.60 -3.16 5.03
CA VAL A 174 4.03 -1.83 5.47
C VAL A 174 5.30 -1.91 6.32
N LEU A 175 5.32 -2.81 7.29
CA LEU A 175 6.48 -2.98 8.19
C LEU A 175 7.70 -3.57 7.45
N TYR A 176 7.47 -4.51 6.54
CA TYR A 176 8.53 -5.11 5.75
C TYR A 176 9.15 -4.13 4.76
N ILE A 177 8.35 -3.37 4.00
CA ILE A 177 8.82 -2.35 3.04
C ILE A 177 9.55 -1.23 3.78
N SER A 178 8.96 -0.70 4.84
CA SER A 178 9.54 0.40 5.62
C SER A 178 10.88 0.01 6.26
N SER A 179 10.96 -1.14 6.89
CA SER A 179 12.22 -1.62 7.49
C SER A 179 13.31 -1.85 6.45
N GLY A 180 12.96 -2.33 5.25
CA GLY A 180 13.87 -2.49 4.12
C GLY A 180 14.42 -1.14 3.65
N PHE A 181 13.55 -0.16 3.47
CA PHE A 181 13.94 1.21 3.11
C PHE A 181 14.82 1.85 4.20
N LEU A 182 14.41 1.79 5.46
CA LEU A 182 15.18 2.36 6.57
C LEU A 182 16.58 1.72 6.67
N THR A 183 16.71 0.43 6.38
CA THR A 183 18.01 -0.26 6.32
C THR A 183 18.89 0.28 5.20
N PHE A 184 18.33 0.48 4.02
CA PHE A 184 19.04 1.10 2.90
C PHE A 184 19.47 2.53 3.25
N TYR A 185 18.57 3.34 3.78
CA TYR A 185 18.82 4.74 4.11
C TYR A 185 19.87 4.90 5.21
N ALA A 186 19.78 4.11 6.28
CA ALA A 186 20.77 4.08 7.36
C ALA A 186 22.16 3.66 6.85
N SER A 187 22.21 2.69 5.95
CA SER A 187 23.46 2.26 5.30
C SER A 187 24.09 3.38 4.47
N LYS A 188 23.28 4.12 3.70
CA LYS A 188 23.74 5.26 2.88
C LYS A 188 24.19 6.44 3.73
N ALA A 189 23.51 6.70 4.84
CA ALA A 189 23.88 7.71 5.83
C ALA A 189 25.12 7.32 6.67
N LYS A 190 25.65 6.09 6.50
CA LYS A 190 26.77 5.52 7.29
C LYS A 190 26.51 5.49 8.80
N ASP A 191 25.23 5.47 9.20
CA ASP A 191 24.80 5.39 10.60
C ASP A 191 24.78 3.92 11.04
N LYS A 192 25.85 3.47 11.67
CA LYS A 192 26.00 2.08 12.10
C LYS A 192 24.94 1.64 13.14
N PRO A 193 24.64 2.42 14.21
CA PRO A 193 23.61 2.06 15.17
C PRO A 193 22.22 1.89 14.56
N ALA A 194 21.77 2.87 13.76
CA ALA A 194 20.50 2.80 13.05
C ALA A 194 20.44 1.63 12.04
N TYR A 195 21.53 1.43 11.30
CA TYR A 195 21.63 0.32 10.33
C TYR A 195 21.47 -1.06 11.00
N HIS A 196 22.14 -1.29 12.13
CA HIS A 196 22.01 -2.57 12.82
C HIS A 196 20.59 -2.83 13.30
N LEU A 197 19.93 -1.80 13.84
CA LEU A 197 18.56 -1.90 14.35
C LEU A 197 17.55 -2.13 13.21
N THR A 198 17.59 -1.30 12.19
CA THR A 198 16.65 -1.41 11.04
C THR A 198 16.81 -2.70 10.27
N ARG A 199 18.05 -3.19 10.10
CA ARG A 199 18.34 -4.48 9.49
C ARG A 199 17.74 -5.65 10.28
N GLN A 200 17.81 -5.61 11.62
CA GLN A 200 17.18 -6.63 12.46
C GLN A 200 15.67 -6.64 12.27
N TRP A 201 15.03 -5.48 12.19
CA TRP A 201 13.61 -5.37 11.91
C TRP A 201 13.26 -5.94 10.52
N HIS A 202 14.04 -5.63 9.50
CA HIS A 202 13.76 -6.13 8.16
C HIS A 202 13.88 -7.67 8.06
N ILE A 203 14.88 -8.25 8.72
CA ILE A 203 15.03 -9.72 8.81
C ILE A 203 13.87 -10.32 9.60
N PHE A 204 13.43 -9.67 10.68
CA PHE A 204 12.32 -10.15 11.51
C PHE A 204 10.98 -10.17 10.74
N TRP A 205 10.68 -9.12 9.95
CA TRP A 205 9.43 -9.02 9.20
C TRP A 205 9.39 -9.85 7.91
N GLY A 206 10.50 -10.36 7.45
CA GLY A 206 10.56 -11.23 6.27
C GLY A 206 9.73 -12.51 6.40
N PRO A 207 9.98 -13.40 7.38
CA PRO A 207 9.20 -14.62 7.56
C PRO A 207 7.69 -14.39 7.74
N PRO A 208 7.21 -13.45 8.58
CA PRO A 208 5.79 -13.11 8.65
C PRO A 208 5.18 -12.70 7.31
N MET A 209 5.95 -12.03 6.44
CA MET A 209 5.46 -11.64 5.11
C MET A 209 5.10 -12.87 4.26
N ILE A 210 5.93 -13.91 4.28
CA ILE A 210 5.65 -15.15 3.54
C ILE A 210 4.46 -15.90 4.15
N VAL A 211 4.44 -16.04 5.47
CA VAL A 211 3.38 -16.76 6.18
C VAL A 211 2.01 -16.13 5.87
N ILE A 212 1.89 -14.80 5.99
CA ILE A 212 0.63 -14.13 5.73
C ILE A 212 0.23 -14.17 4.25
N SER A 213 1.19 -14.10 3.32
CA SER A 213 0.92 -14.25 1.90
C SER A 213 0.32 -15.62 1.57
N LEU A 214 0.82 -16.70 2.20
CA LEU A 214 0.24 -18.03 2.07
C LEU A 214 -1.17 -18.10 2.66
N PHE A 215 -1.42 -17.47 3.81
CA PHE A 215 -2.76 -17.40 4.39
C PHE A 215 -3.75 -16.67 3.48
N VAL A 216 -3.34 -15.57 2.85
CA VAL A 216 -4.18 -14.87 1.87
C VAL A 216 -4.51 -15.79 0.69
N PHE A 217 -3.54 -16.51 0.14
CA PHE A 217 -3.79 -17.47 -0.93
C PHE A 217 -4.77 -18.58 -0.52
N LEU A 218 -4.57 -19.18 0.65
CA LEU A 218 -5.46 -20.24 1.14
C LEU A 218 -6.88 -19.72 1.40
N SER A 219 -7.01 -18.55 2.00
CA SER A 219 -8.32 -17.95 2.28
C SER A 219 -9.01 -17.42 1.02
N LEU A 220 -8.25 -16.97 -0.01
CA LEU A 220 -8.79 -16.58 -1.30
C LEU A 220 -9.47 -17.76 -2.00
N ARG A 221 -8.91 -18.97 -1.90
CA ARG A 221 -9.52 -20.19 -2.44
C ARG A 221 -10.95 -20.42 -1.91
N ILE A 222 -11.17 -20.10 -0.63
CA ILE A 222 -12.49 -20.24 0.01
C ILE A 222 -13.39 -19.08 -0.38
N GLN A 223 -12.86 -17.86 -0.46
CA GLN A 223 -13.62 -16.64 -0.72
C GLN A 223 -14.02 -16.48 -2.19
N ASN A 224 -13.07 -16.70 -3.10
CA ASN A 224 -13.27 -16.55 -4.56
C ASN A 224 -12.43 -17.60 -5.29
N ALA A 225 -13.02 -18.78 -5.52
CA ALA A 225 -12.36 -19.90 -6.16
C ALA A 225 -11.94 -19.60 -7.61
N ASP A 226 -12.72 -18.79 -8.33
CA ASP A 226 -12.43 -18.43 -9.73
C ASP A 226 -11.17 -17.56 -9.81
N HIS A 227 -11.07 -16.56 -8.94
CA HIS A 227 -9.85 -15.74 -8.85
C HIS A 227 -8.64 -16.59 -8.43
N PHE A 228 -8.80 -17.44 -7.42
CA PHE A 228 -7.72 -18.33 -6.98
C PHE A 228 -7.23 -19.24 -8.11
N ASN A 229 -8.14 -19.89 -8.83
CA ASN A 229 -7.81 -20.76 -9.96
C ASN A 229 -7.09 -19.99 -11.08
N ASN A 230 -7.57 -18.77 -11.40
CA ASN A 230 -6.91 -17.93 -12.40
C ASN A 230 -5.48 -17.53 -11.94
N ALA A 231 -5.29 -17.20 -10.67
CA ALA A 231 -3.99 -16.88 -10.10
C ALA A 231 -3.02 -18.07 -10.19
N VAL A 232 -3.49 -19.28 -9.85
CA VAL A 232 -2.65 -20.49 -9.79
C VAL A 232 -2.37 -21.07 -11.18
N PHE A 233 -3.33 -21.07 -12.10
CA PHE A 233 -3.14 -21.72 -13.42
C PHE A 233 -2.58 -20.78 -14.48
N ASN A 234 -2.97 -19.49 -14.48
CA ASN A 234 -2.60 -18.57 -15.55
C ASN A 234 -1.50 -17.58 -15.13
N TYR A 235 -1.47 -17.17 -13.85
CA TYR A 235 -0.55 -16.11 -13.36
C TYR A 235 0.44 -16.57 -12.28
N TRP A 236 0.56 -17.90 -12.03
CA TRP A 236 1.48 -18.46 -11.02
C TRP A 236 2.93 -17.98 -11.15
N TRP A 237 3.40 -17.77 -12.38
CA TRP A 237 4.76 -17.35 -12.68
C TRP A 237 5.08 -15.97 -12.06
N MET A 238 4.10 -15.06 -11.95
CA MET A 238 4.30 -13.77 -11.30
C MET A 238 4.58 -13.93 -9.80
N PHE A 239 3.87 -14.81 -9.13
CA PHE A 239 4.07 -15.08 -7.71
C PHE A 239 5.39 -15.81 -7.45
N VAL A 240 5.82 -16.69 -8.36
CA VAL A 240 7.14 -17.34 -8.31
C VAL A 240 8.26 -16.32 -8.47
N ILE A 241 8.16 -15.41 -9.45
CA ILE A 241 9.13 -14.34 -9.64
C ILE A 241 9.18 -13.43 -8.41
N SER A 242 8.02 -13.06 -7.84
CA SER A 242 7.93 -12.32 -6.60
C SER A 242 8.69 -13.02 -5.46
N PHE A 243 8.49 -14.33 -5.30
CA PHE A 243 9.19 -15.11 -4.29
C PHE A 243 10.71 -15.18 -4.52
N ILE A 244 11.15 -15.27 -5.77
CA ILE A 244 12.59 -15.21 -6.11
C ILE A 244 13.18 -13.87 -5.68
N PHE A 245 12.53 -12.75 -5.97
CA PHE A 245 13.00 -11.42 -5.54
C PHE A 245 13.01 -11.28 -4.01
N PHE A 246 12.02 -11.86 -3.32
CA PHE A 246 12.04 -11.94 -1.86
C PHE A 246 13.28 -12.66 -1.32
N LEU A 247 13.61 -13.83 -1.89
CA LEU A 247 14.81 -14.59 -1.48
C LEU A 247 16.09 -13.80 -1.74
N ILE A 248 16.20 -13.14 -2.90
CA ILE A 248 17.37 -12.31 -3.24
C ILE A 248 17.49 -11.14 -2.26
N ALA A 249 16.40 -10.43 -1.97
CA ALA A 249 16.39 -9.34 -0.99
C ALA A 249 16.83 -9.82 0.40
N GLY A 250 16.31 -10.96 0.85
CA GLY A 250 16.69 -11.58 2.13
C GLY A 250 18.17 -11.96 2.19
N VAL A 251 18.68 -12.63 1.16
CA VAL A 251 20.10 -13.03 1.06
C VAL A 251 21.01 -11.79 1.09
N LEU A 252 20.73 -10.76 0.29
CA LEU A 252 21.51 -9.52 0.26
C LEU A 252 21.52 -8.82 1.63
N THR A 253 20.37 -8.79 2.30
CA THR A 253 20.25 -8.20 3.63
C THR A 253 21.03 -9.00 4.68
N ILE A 254 20.96 -10.34 4.65
CA ILE A 254 21.69 -11.23 5.57
C ILE A 254 23.20 -11.10 5.34
N LEU A 255 23.65 -11.12 4.11
CA LEU A 255 25.07 -10.99 3.73
C LEU A 255 25.64 -9.59 3.89
N LYS A 256 24.81 -8.58 4.25
CA LYS A 256 25.20 -7.16 4.42
C LYS A 256 25.78 -6.57 3.12
N LYS A 257 25.26 -6.98 1.96
CA LYS A 257 25.76 -6.53 0.65
C LYS A 257 24.70 -5.73 -0.08
N ASN A 258 25.13 -4.66 -0.78
CA ASN A 258 24.32 -3.88 -1.73
C ASN A 258 22.90 -3.57 -1.26
N HIS A 259 22.77 -2.86 -0.12
CA HIS A 259 21.47 -2.57 0.50
C HIS A 259 20.49 -1.82 -0.42
N GLY A 260 21.01 -0.99 -1.35
CA GLY A 260 20.19 -0.37 -2.38
C GLY A 260 19.56 -1.41 -3.32
N LEU A 261 20.35 -2.38 -3.77
CA LEU A 261 19.84 -3.48 -4.58
C LEU A 261 18.84 -4.34 -3.79
N ALA A 262 19.12 -4.61 -2.50
CA ALA A 262 18.20 -5.34 -1.65
C ALA A 262 16.82 -4.66 -1.59
N PHE A 263 16.78 -3.34 -1.42
CA PHE A 263 15.52 -2.59 -1.42
C PHE A 263 14.83 -2.58 -2.79
N VAL A 264 15.58 -2.47 -3.89
CA VAL A 264 15.00 -2.62 -5.24
C VAL A 264 14.37 -4.00 -5.42
N MET A 265 15.00 -5.06 -4.89
CA MET A 265 14.39 -6.42 -4.92
C MET A 265 13.09 -6.49 -4.12
N VAL A 266 12.99 -5.79 -2.97
CA VAL A 266 11.72 -5.66 -2.23
C VAL A 266 10.65 -4.98 -3.08
N ILE A 267 10.98 -3.90 -3.78
CA ILE A 267 10.03 -3.22 -4.68
C ILE A 267 9.58 -4.15 -5.82
N LEU A 268 10.51 -4.87 -6.46
CA LEU A 268 10.20 -5.82 -7.53
C LEU A 268 9.36 -7.00 -7.03
N GLN A 269 9.66 -7.52 -5.85
CA GLN A 269 8.83 -8.53 -5.18
C GLN A 269 7.38 -8.05 -5.04
N MET A 270 7.18 -6.84 -4.50
CA MET A 270 5.85 -6.27 -4.32
C MET A 270 5.17 -5.99 -5.66
N PHE A 271 5.91 -5.54 -6.66
CA PHE A 271 5.41 -5.33 -8.02
C PHE A 271 4.81 -6.62 -8.59
N PHE A 272 5.57 -7.69 -8.62
CA PHE A 272 5.09 -8.96 -9.19
C PHE A 272 3.94 -9.56 -8.40
N ALA A 273 3.94 -9.48 -7.06
CA ALA A 273 2.82 -9.93 -6.25
C ALA A 273 1.56 -9.10 -6.49
N PHE A 274 1.66 -7.78 -6.49
CA PHE A 274 0.55 -6.86 -6.64
C PHE A 274 -0.08 -6.91 -8.05
N PHE A 275 0.76 -6.91 -9.10
CA PHE A 275 0.28 -7.03 -10.48
C PHE A 275 -0.21 -8.44 -10.78
N GLY A 276 0.39 -9.47 -10.20
CA GLY A 276 -0.11 -10.85 -10.28
C GLY A 276 -1.52 -10.98 -9.72
N TYR A 277 -1.77 -10.40 -8.55
CA TYR A 277 -3.10 -10.33 -7.96
C TYR A 277 -4.09 -9.55 -8.85
N GLY A 278 -3.72 -8.36 -9.32
CA GLY A 278 -4.59 -7.54 -10.16
C GLY A 278 -4.95 -8.18 -11.49
N MET A 279 -3.97 -8.78 -12.17
CA MET A 279 -4.19 -9.46 -13.47
C MET A 279 -5.01 -10.73 -13.31
N SER A 280 -4.80 -11.50 -12.25
CA SER A 280 -5.57 -12.72 -11.99
C SER A 280 -7.03 -12.46 -11.64
N LYS A 281 -7.34 -11.25 -11.14
CA LYS A 281 -8.69 -10.82 -10.80
C LYS A 281 -9.53 -10.43 -12.03
N LEU A 282 -8.89 -10.02 -13.11
CA LEU A 282 -9.61 -9.64 -14.33
C LEU A 282 -10.51 -10.77 -14.84
N PRO A 283 -11.69 -10.47 -15.39
CA PRO A 283 -12.18 -9.15 -15.82
C PRO A 283 -12.96 -8.35 -14.75
N PHE A 284 -13.03 -8.81 -13.51
CA PHE A 284 -13.85 -8.20 -12.47
C PHE A 284 -13.10 -7.08 -11.72
N LEU A 285 -13.73 -5.90 -11.61
CA LEU A 285 -13.34 -4.85 -10.67
C LEU A 285 -13.96 -5.09 -9.29
N LEU A 286 -15.22 -5.53 -9.29
CA LEU A 286 -15.99 -5.92 -8.12
C LEU A 286 -16.74 -7.21 -8.44
N HIS A 287 -16.28 -8.32 -7.90
CA HIS A 287 -16.90 -9.63 -8.15
C HIS A 287 -18.19 -9.81 -7.35
N PRO A 288 -19.27 -10.35 -7.92
CA PRO A 288 -19.49 -10.63 -9.35
C PRO A 288 -20.13 -9.47 -10.13
N PHE A 289 -20.33 -8.30 -9.50
CA PHE A 289 -21.22 -7.23 -9.92
C PHE A 289 -20.69 -6.40 -11.10
N VAL A 290 -19.40 -6.02 -11.05
CA VAL A 290 -18.84 -5.04 -11.99
C VAL A 290 -17.62 -5.59 -12.71
N LYS A 291 -17.74 -5.69 -14.05
CA LYS A 291 -16.63 -6.03 -14.93
C LYS A 291 -16.00 -4.77 -15.51
N ILE A 292 -14.72 -4.85 -15.85
CA ILE A 292 -13.99 -3.76 -16.52
C ILE A 292 -14.66 -3.32 -17.83
N THR A 293 -15.35 -4.25 -18.49
CA THR A 293 -16.02 -4.02 -19.78
C THR A 293 -17.43 -3.44 -19.65
N SER A 294 -18.02 -3.43 -18.44
CA SER A 294 -19.36 -2.89 -18.19
C SER A 294 -19.37 -1.36 -18.02
N SER A 295 -18.21 -0.76 -17.74
CA SER A 295 -18.10 0.70 -17.61
C SER A 295 -18.00 1.35 -18.99
N HIS A 296 -18.95 2.23 -19.31
CA HIS A 296 -18.95 2.99 -20.55
C HIS A 296 -18.04 4.21 -20.39
N VAL A 297 -16.73 4.00 -20.64
CA VAL A 297 -15.79 5.12 -20.68
C VAL A 297 -15.96 5.88 -22.00
N ASN A 298 -16.31 7.17 -21.93
CA ASN A 298 -16.26 8.02 -23.11
C ASN A 298 -14.80 8.10 -23.59
N PRO A 299 -14.50 7.75 -24.88
CA PRO A 299 -13.14 7.74 -25.39
C PRO A 299 -12.40 9.08 -25.23
N GLU A 300 -13.10 10.20 -25.43
CA GLU A 300 -12.50 11.54 -25.28
C GLU A 300 -12.11 11.85 -23.82
N MET A 301 -12.99 11.49 -22.89
CA MET A 301 -12.70 11.61 -21.46
C MET A 301 -11.55 10.70 -21.03
N GLY A 302 -11.53 9.45 -21.53
CA GLY A 302 -10.45 8.51 -21.27
C GLY A 302 -9.09 9.02 -21.75
N LEU A 303 -9.03 9.62 -22.96
CA LEU A 303 -7.81 10.22 -23.48
C LEU A 303 -7.37 11.43 -22.65
N ALA A 304 -8.31 12.34 -22.32
CA ALA A 304 -8.02 13.50 -21.50
C ALA A 304 -7.47 13.13 -20.11
N LEU A 305 -8.03 12.11 -19.48
CA LEU A 305 -7.54 11.57 -18.22
C LEU A 305 -6.12 11.02 -18.34
N VAL A 306 -5.83 10.21 -19.36
CA VAL A 306 -4.48 9.67 -19.59
C VAL A 306 -3.46 10.79 -19.76
N ILE A 307 -3.78 11.83 -20.56
CA ILE A 307 -2.92 12.99 -20.74
C ILE A 307 -2.71 13.72 -19.40
N ALA A 308 -3.78 13.97 -18.64
CA ALA A 308 -3.69 14.62 -17.33
C ALA A 308 -2.80 13.83 -16.35
N PHE A 309 -2.90 12.50 -16.35
CA PHE A 309 -2.05 11.62 -15.52
C PHE A 309 -0.58 11.68 -15.93
N ILE A 310 -0.26 11.67 -17.23
CA ILE A 310 1.11 11.79 -17.73
C ILE A 310 1.69 13.16 -17.35
N LEU A 311 0.94 14.23 -17.53
CA LEU A 311 1.36 15.58 -17.13
C LEU A 311 1.57 15.69 -15.63
N GLY A 312 0.67 15.10 -14.83
CA GLY A 312 0.81 15.05 -13.37
C GLY A 312 2.08 14.34 -12.93
N LEU A 313 2.43 13.18 -13.54
CA LEU A 313 3.67 12.47 -13.28
C LEU A 313 4.91 13.30 -13.66
N LEU A 314 4.89 13.95 -14.83
CA LEU A 314 5.98 14.82 -15.28
C LEU A 314 6.22 16.02 -14.36
N LEU A 315 5.17 16.54 -13.72
CA LEU A 315 5.30 17.61 -12.73
C LEU A 315 5.80 17.14 -11.36
N LEU A 316 5.55 15.87 -11.01
CA LEU A 316 6.00 15.29 -9.73
C LEU A 316 7.50 14.95 -9.72
N ILE A 317 8.07 14.50 -10.86
CA ILE A 317 9.48 14.07 -10.96
C ILE A 317 10.45 15.21 -10.61
N PRO A 318 10.38 16.42 -11.20
CA PRO A 318 11.32 17.50 -10.89
C PRO A 318 11.23 17.94 -9.43
N ARG A 319 10.03 17.98 -8.85
CA ARG A 319 9.82 18.40 -7.46
C ARG A 319 10.43 17.42 -6.45
N SER A 320 10.47 16.14 -6.78
CA SER A 320 11.16 15.13 -5.94
C SER A 320 12.68 15.24 -5.99
N GLU A 321 13.26 15.75 -7.11
CA GLU A 321 14.69 15.95 -7.26
C GLU A 321 15.20 17.20 -6.52
N GLU A 322 14.41 18.30 -6.49
CA GLU A 322 14.76 19.49 -5.72
C GLU A 322 14.90 19.18 -4.23
N HIS A 323 13.98 18.38 -3.65
CA HIS A 323 14.06 17.96 -2.26
C HIS A 323 15.17 16.94 -1.95
N THR A 324 15.64 16.18 -2.95
CA THR A 324 16.77 15.26 -2.77
C THR A 324 18.13 15.90 -2.98
N SER A 325 18.23 17.02 -3.68
CA SER A 325 19.48 17.77 -3.90
C SER A 325 19.88 18.63 -2.70
N GLU A 326 18.96 18.96 -1.79
CA GLU A 326 19.23 19.66 -0.54
C GLU A 326 19.63 18.72 0.63
N LEU A 327 19.73 17.40 0.36
CA LEU A 327 20.16 16.36 1.29
C LEU A 327 21.60 15.92 1.01
#